data_c2d849c0c0b9f6220cb27af42da63925
#
_entry.id   c2d849c0c0b9f6220cb27af42da63925
#
_cell.length_a   1.000
_cell.length_b   1.000
_cell.length_c   1.000
_cell.angle_alpha   90.00
_cell.angle_beta   90.00
_cell.angle_gamma   90.00
#
_symmetry.space_group_name_H-M   'P 1'
#
loop_
_entity.id
_entity.type
_entity.pdbx_description
1 polymer ?
#
loop_
_entity_poly.entity_id
_entity_poly.type
_entity_poly.pdbx_seq_one_letter_code
_entity_poly.pdbx_strand_id
1 'polypeptide(L)'
;MKNAIDAVNVTKVYRKYARKKQFATLKSALLSGSLVSELQPDETFEALRGVSFSVPKGCTYGVVGRNGSGKSTLLKCVAGISRPTTGTVTVDGRISALIELGAGFHPEISGRENVFINGIMLGLSKREIQKRFDEIVEFAELTDFIDAPVKTYSSGMYMRLGFAVAIHVDPDVLLVDEVLAVGDQGFTVKCLDKFAEFRRRNKTILLVTHSLDLVEKFCDQALWLDKGKTHGEGDPKLVVTAYIVDVEKAEEQQLAKEEAVRVAAAQGDTDTPPAATADEPHNPVETAEAPADMFKATEGRWGTREIEVTGVTIADAAGTPAHVFHTGDPLTVHIRFRAHQPTRDFVFGLGIFNGDGVCCYGTNTNIDELEPDRMSGEGEVRFVVDRLDLVEGTYKFDVAAHKLDGYPYDYHRQLYTIRVKDRRKDVGIYRPPHRWEVTGDVTFRGCHPAPSIAAVPGVCITTTTVPA
;
A
#
# COMPACT_ATOMS: atom_id res chain seq x y z
N MET A 1 34.25 -10.86 5.81
CA MET A 1 34.14 -9.59 5.04
C MET A 1 34.06 -8.46 6.04
N LYS A 2 34.57 -7.26 5.73
CA LYS A 2 34.48 -6.11 6.64
C LYS A 2 33.13 -5.43 6.41
N ASN A 3 32.38 -5.16 7.48
CA ASN A 3 31.09 -4.49 7.38
C ASN A 3 31.28 -2.98 7.15
N ALA A 4 30.35 -2.38 6.43
CA ALA A 4 30.24 -0.93 6.28
C ALA A 4 29.33 -0.34 7.36
N ILE A 5 28.29 -1.09 7.77
CA ILE A 5 27.38 -0.71 8.84
C ILE A 5 27.24 -1.90 9.79
N ASP A 6 27.36 -1.65 11.08
CA ASP A 6 27.04 -2.60 12.15
C ASP A 6 26.10 -1.94 13.15
N ALA A 7 24.94 -2.51 13.32
CA ALA A 7 23.94 -2.13 14.31
C ALA A 7 23.74 -3.28 15.29
N VAL A 8 23.95 -3.02 16.59
CA VAL A 8 23.88 -4.05 17.63
C VAL A 8 22.90 -3.62 18.73
N ASN A 9 21.82 -4.35 18.84
CA ASN A 9 20.78 -4.19 19.86
C ASN A 9 20.24 -2.75 19.98
N VAL A 10 19.98 -2.14 18.83
CA VAL A 10 19.60 -0.72 18.72
C VAL A 10 18.17 -0.53 19.20
N THR A 11 17.99 0.28 20.26
CA THR A 11 16.70 0.71 20.77
C THR A 11 16.58 2.22 20.65
N LYS A 12 15.41 2.71 20.24
CA LYS A 12 15.11 4.14 20.18
C LYS A 12 13.75 4.43 20.76
N VAL A 13 13.74 5.25 21.81
CA VAL A 13 12.55 5.69 22.51
C VAL A 13 12.34 7.18 22.31
N TYR A 14 11.12 7.58 21.98
CA TYR A 14 10.68 8.96 21.90
C TYR A 14 9.66 9.29 22.97
N ARG A 15 9.62 10.53 23.43
CA ARG A 15 8.57 11.05 24.31
C ARG A 15 7.31 11.34 23.49
N LYS A 16 6.15 10.90 23.99
CA LYS A 16 4.85 11.37 23.52
C LYS A 16 4.56 12.72 24.20
N TYR A 17 4.42 13.79 23.41
CA TYR A 17 3.96 15.06 23.94
C TYR A 17 2.44 15.00 24.15
N ALA A 18 1.99 14.75 25.40
CA ALA A 18 0.58 14.88 25.74
C ALA A 18 0.18 16.36 25.71
N ARG A 19 -0.85 16.68 24.91
CA ARG A 19 -1.40 18.05 24.72
C ARG A 19 -1.76 18.79 26.02
N LYS A 20 -1.83 18.12 27.16
CA LYS A 20 -2.31 18.67 28.44
C LYS A 20 -1.24 19.37 29.30
N LYS A 21 0.05 19.35 28.97
CA LYS A 21 1.11 19.94 29.81
C LYS A 21 1.85 21.14 29.18
N GLN A 22 1.28 21.79 28.16
CA GLN A 22 1.94 22.92 27.47
C GLN A 22 2.04 24.23 28.27
N PHE A 23 1.49 24.30 29.51
CA PHE A 23 1.48 25.50 30.34
C PHE A 23 2.08 25.33 31.74
N ALA A 24 2.96 24.37 31.95
CA ALA A 24 3.71 24.33 33.17
C ALA A 24 4.81 25.41 33.15
N THR A 25 4.60 26.50 33.86
CA THR A 25 5.62 27.51 34.08
C THR A 25 6.80 26.89 34.85
N LEU A 26 8.04 27.38 34.64
CA LEU A 26 9.26 26.93 35.34
C LEU A 26 9.03 26.84 36.87
N LYS A 27 8.16 27.70 37.43
CA LYS A 27 7.78 27.74 38.84
C LYS A 27 6.93 26.55 39.29
N SER A 28 6.03 26.03 38.42
CA SER A 28 5.22 24.83 38.73
C SER A 28 6.01 23.53 38.55
N ALA A 29 7.00 23.50 37.68
CA ALA A 29 7.89 22.36 37.47
C ALA A 29 8.85 22.18 38.67
N LEU A 30 9.31 23.29 39.31
CA LEU A 30 10.14 23.26 40.48
C LEU A 30 9.36 22.84 41.77
N LEU A 31 8.10 23.26 41.86
CA LEU A 31 7.22 22.94 43.03
C LEU A 31 6.69 21.50 42.99
N SER A 32 6.58 20.89 41.82
CA SER A 32 6.05 19.54 41.64
C SER A 32 7.11 18.43 41.66
N GLY A 33 8.40 18.76 41.82
CA GLY A 33 9.49 17.77 41.79
C GLY A 33 9.66 17.03 40.46
N SER A 34 9.03 17.53 39.40
CA SER A 34 8.95 16.83 38.10
C SER A 34 10.25 16.85 37.28
N LEU A 35 11.32 17.45 37.80
CA LEU A 35 12.65 17.47 37.16
C LEU A 35 13.38 16.12 37.22
N VAL A 36 12.90 15.17 38.03
CA VAL A 36 13.55 13.85 38.29
C VAL A 36 12.54 12.71 38.15
N SER A 37 11.30 12.93 37.64
CA SER A 37 10.36 11.85 37.47
C SER A 37 10.79 10.95 36.30
N GLU A 38 11.03 9.67 36.57
CA GLU A 38 11.11 8.63 35.58
C GLU A 38 9.86 8.69 34.68
N LEU A 39 10.07 8.64 33.39
CA LEU A 39 8.99 8.68 32.41
C LEU A 39 8.07 7.48 32.61
N GLN A 40 6.78 7.73 32.74
CA GLN A 40 5.80 6.65 32.77
C GLN A 40 5.73 5.96 31.41
N PRO A 41 5.51 4.63 31.30
CA PRO A 41 5.44 3.88 30.06
C PRO A 41 4.47 4.47 29.02
N ASP A 42 3.37 5.06 29.49
CA ASP A 42 2.35 5.69 28.63
C ASP A 42 2.80 7.03 28.00
N GLU A 43 3.90 7.62 28.48
CA GLU A 43 4.47 8.86 27.96
C GLU A 43 5.56 8.62 26.91
N THR A 44 5.88 7.37 26.60
CA THR A 44 6.96 6.99 25.70
C THR A 44 6.45 6.16 24.52
N PHE A 45 7.20 6.21 23.41
CA PHE A 45 7.01 5.40 22.22
C PHE A 45 8.34 4.79 21.80
N GLU A 46 8.43 3.47 21.82
CA GLU A 46 9.59 2.75 21.32
C GLU A 46 9.50 2.56 19.81
N ALA A 47 10.28 3.34 19.08
CA ALA A 47 10.35 3.26 17.62
C ALA A 47 11.24 2.10 17.13
N LEU A 48 12.29 1.76 17.89
CA LEU A 48 13.16 0.60 17.65
C LEU A 48 13.32 -0.17 18.95
N ARG A 49 13.34 -1.51 18.87
CA ARG A 49 13.27 -2.44 20.01
C ARG A 49 14.31 -3.53 19.89
N GLY A 50 15.60 -3.17 20.05
CA GLY A 50 16.70 -4.11 19.99
C GLY A 50 17.02 -4.63 18.59
N VAL A 51 16.99 -3.75 17.59
CA VAL A 51 17.31 -4.10 16.19
C VAL A 51 18.80 -4.34 16.04
N SER A 52 19.16 -5.49 15.43
CA SER A 52 20.55 -5.83 15.09
C SER A 52 20.62 -6.26 13.63
N PHE A 53 21.57 -5.72 12.88
CA PHE A 53 21.87 -6.12 11.49
C PHE A 53 23.26 -5.64 11.09
N SER A 54 23.82 -6.23 10.03
CA SER A 54 25.13 -5.88 9.51
C SER A 54 25.10 -5.76 7.99
N VAL A 55 25.67 -4.69 7.45
CA VAL A 55 25.74 -4.46 6.01
C VAL A 55 27.19 -4.59 5.55
N PRO A 56 27.52 -5.60 4.73
CA PRO A 56 28.86 -5.74 4.14
C PRO A 56 29.24 -4.56 3.26
N LYS A 57 30.53 -4.26 3.13
CA LYS A 57 31.01 -3.25 2.18
C LYS A 57 30.63 -3.61 0.75
N GLY A 58 30.17 -2.62 -0.01
CA GLY A 58 29.74 -2.78 -1.40
C GLY A 58 28.38 -3.45 -1.59
N CYS A 59 27.70 -3.80 -0.51
CA CYS A 59 26.37 -4.39 -0.54
C CYS A 59 25.29 -3.31 -0.70
N THR A 60 24.30 -3.59 -1.53
CA THR A 60 23.03 -2.83 -1.56
C THR A 60 22.03 -3.55 -0.65
N TYR A 61 21.66 -2.91 0.45
CA TYR A 61 20.86 -3.47 1.52
C TYR A 61 19.50 -2.78 1.61
N GLY A 62 18.41 -3.53 1.44
CA GLY A 62 17.05 -3.03 1.48
C GLY A 62 16.45 -3.10 2.89
N VAL A 63 15.61 -2.13 3.26
CA VAL A 63 14.81 -2.18 4.49
C VAL A 63 13.35 -2.02 4.10
N VAL A 64 12.55 -3.06 4.36
CA VAL A 64 11.11 -3.10 4.09
C VAL A 64 10.31 -3.15 5.39
N GLY A 65 9.03 -2.77 5.34
CA GLY A 65 8.11 -2.81 6.46
C GLY A 65 7.00 -1.77 6.34
N ARG A 66 5.93 -1.92 7.14
CA ARG A 66 4.77 -1.04 7.14
C ARG A 66 5.12 0.39 7.59
N ASN A 67 4.21 1.35 7.33
CA ASN A 67 4.32 2.69 7.91
C ASN A 67 4.34 2.61 9.45
N GLY A 68 5.26 3.36 10.07
CA GLY A 68 5.45 3.32 11.52
C GLY A 68 6.23 2.10 12.05
N SER A 69 6.79 1.23 11.18
CA SER A 69 7.62 0.09 11.62
C SER A 69 8.99 0.49 12.17
N GLY A 70 9.43 1.75 11.98
CA GLY A 70 10.70 2.27 12.49
C GLY A 70 11.79 2.49 11.42
N LYS A 71 11.51 2.27 10.14
CA LYS A 71 12.49 2.38 9.03
C LYS A 71 13.24 3.71 9.01
N SER A 72 12.53 4.84 8.96
CA SER A 72 13.15 6.17 8.92
C SER A 72 13.89 6.49 10.24
N THR A 73 13.41 5.94 11.38
CA THR A 73 14.13 6.05 12.66
C THR A 73 15.45 5.29 12.61
N LEU A 74 15.44 4.07 12.06
CA LEU A 74 16.65 3.26 11.87
C LEU A 74 17.65 3.99 10.98
N LEU A 75 17.17 4.53 9.85
CA LEU A 75 18.00 5.28 8.91
C LEU A 75 18.62 6.54 9.57
N LYS A 76 17.85 7.29 10.37
CA LYS A 76 18.36 8.43 11.15
C LYS A 76 19.38 8.03 12.20
N CYS A 77 19.27 6.83 12.78
CA CYS A 77 20.28 6.31 13.71
C CYS A 77 21.58 5.95 12.96
N VAL A 78 21.48 5.32 11.77
CA VAL A 78 22.64 4.99 10.94
C VAL A 78 23.32 6.26 10.42
N ALA A 79 22.54 7.27 10.02
CA ALA A 79 23.07 8.57 9.58
C ALA A 79 23.75 9.39 10.70
N GLY A 80 23.63 8.96 11.97
CA GLY A 80 24.11 9.73 13.11
C GLY A 80 23.27 10.97 13.47
N ILE A 81 22.15 11.20 12.77
CA ILE A 81 21.21 12.30 13.03
C ILE A 81 20.53 12.11 14.37
N SER A 82 20.20 10.86 14.71
CA SER A 82 19.58 10.52 16.00
C SER A 82 20.39 9.45 16.73
N ARG A 83 20.77 9.72 17.97
CA ARG A 83 21.48 8.72 18.78
C ARG A 83 20.52 7.63 19.24
N PRO A 84 20.91 6.35 19.21
CA PRO A 84 20.16 5.28 19.87
C PRO A 84 19.95 5.57 21.36
N THR A 85 18.84 5.09 21.95
CA THR A 85 18.66 5.13 23.40
C THR A 85 19.53 4.08 24.08
N THR A 86 19.59 2.89 23.50
CA THR A 86 20.52 1.81 23.90
C THR A 86 21.05 1.11 22.66
N GLY A 87 22.13 0.34 22.80
CA GLY A 87 22.81 -0.32 21.70
C GLY A 87 23.78 0.60 20.97
N THR A 88 24.40 0.11 19.90
CA THR A 88 25.42 0.84 19.14
C THR A 88 25.17 0.73 17.64
N VAL A 89 25.50 1.80 16.92
CA VAL A 89 25.56 1.83 15.45
C VAL A 89 26.94 2.34 15.08
N THR A 90 27.65 1.56 14.27
CA THR A 90 28.96 1.94 13.73
C THR A 90 28.92 1.94 12.21
N VAL A 91 29.50 2.95 11.58
CA VAL A 91 29.60 3.07 10.12
C VAL A 91 31.05 3.32 9.75
N ASP A 92 31.58 2.53 8.81
CA ASP A 92 32.95 2.63 8.33
C ASP A 92 32.99 3.34 6.96
N GLY A 93 33.36 4.61 6.95
CA GLY A 93 33.45 5.45 5.77
C GLY A 93 32.63 6.72 5.83
N ARG A 94 32.67 7.51 4.73
CA ARG A 94 31.89 8.74 4.56
C ARG A 94 30.45 8.39 4.22
N ILE A 95 29.52 8.97 5.00
CA ILE A 95 28.07 8.81 4.79
C ILE A 95 27.54 9.98 3.97
N SER A 96 26.69 9.70 2.98
CA SER A 96 25.73 10.67 2.43
C SER A 96 24.31 10.17 2.64
N ALA A 97 23.44 11.02 3.17
CA ALA A 97 22.08 10.65 3.53
C ALA A 97 21.07 11.45 2.70
N LEU A 98 20.28 10.73 1.88
CA LEU A 98 19.16 11.28 1.12
C LEU A 98 17.87 11.18 1.95
N ILE A 99 17.90 11.58 3.23
CA ILE A 99 16.77 11.45 4.17
C ILE A 99 15.93 12.73 4.17
N GLU A 100 16.57 13.87 4.19
CA GLU A 100 15.95 15.19 4.21
C GLU A 100 16.64 16.05 3.13
N LEU A 101 16.27 15.83 1.86
CA LEU A 101 16.88 16.54 0.73
C LEU A 101 16.69 18.04 0.87
N GLY A 102 17.79 18.78 0.71
CA GLY A 102 17.81 20.22 0.91
C GLY A 102 17.78 20.66 2.38
N ALA A 103 17.89 19.75 3.34
CA ALA A 103 18.12 20.12 4.74
C ALA A 103 19.39 21.00 4.83
N GLY A 104 19.24 22.19 5.41
CA GLY A 104 20.32 23.19 5.45
C GLY A 104 20.35 24.15 4.27
N PHE A 105 19.44 24.06 3.31
CA PHE A 105 19.28 25.11 2.31
C PHE A 105 18.70 26.39 2.94
N HIS A 106 19.33 27.50 2.64
CA HIS A 106 18.87 28.81 3.09
C HIS A 106 18.00 29.44 2.01
N PRO A 107 16.73 29.74 2.26
CA PRO A 107 15.78 30.20 1.24
C PRO A 107 16.17 31.51 0.55
N GLU A 108 16.81 32.42 1.28
CA GLU A 108 17.09 33.79 0.82
C GLU A 108 18.34 33.91 -0.07
N ILE A 109 19.20 32.87 -0.12
CA ILE A 109 20.40 32.89 -0.93
C ILE A 109 20.24 32.03 -2.20
N SER A 110 21.16 32.23 -3.15
CA SER A 110 21.13 31.56 -4.46
C SER A 110 21.31 30.05 -4.35
N GLY A 111 20.87 29.31 -5.39
CA GLY A 111 21.16 27.89 -5.52
C GLY A 111 22.65 27.61 -5.50
N ARG A 112 23.47 28.46 -6.15
CA ARG A 112 24.92 28.40 -6.16
C ARG A 112 25.51 28.38 -4.74
N GLU A 113 25.13 29.35 -3.92
CA GLU A 113 25.61 29.44 -2.54
C GLU A 113 25.14 28.25 -1.71
N ASN A 114 23.90 27.80 -1.91
CA ASN A 114 23.36 26.60 -1.26
C ASN A 114 24.14 25.33 -1.63
N VAL A 115 24.57 25.15 -2.88
CA VAL A 115 25.45 24.05 -3.28
C VAL A 115 26.74 24.02 -2.46
N PHE A 116 27.39 25.20 -2.28
CA PHE A 116 28.61 25.27 -1.47
C PHE A 116 28.33 24.99 0.02
N ILE A 117 27.29 25.59 0.60
CA ILE A 117 26.96 25.40 2.02
C ILE A 117 26.64 23.93 2.28
N ASN A 118 25.75 23.35 1.47
CA ASN A 118 25.30 21.96 1.66
C ASN A 118 26.44 20.97 1.40
N GLY A 119 27.24 21.21 0.35
CA GLY A 119 28.43 20.38 0.08
C GLY A 119 29.43 20.39 1.24
N ILE A 120 29.67 21.57 1.88
CA ILE A 120 30.54 21.67 3.06
C ILE A 120 29.91 20.92 4.25
N MET A 121 28.60 21.05 4.48
CA MET A 121 27.90 20.33 5.54
C MET A 121 27.98 18.80 5.35
N LEU A 122 28.00 18.34 4.10
CA LEU A 122 28.20 16.93 3.74
C LEU A 122 29.67 16.50 3.74
N GLY A 123 30.60 17.37 4.15
CA GLY A 123 32.01 17.06 4.36
C GLY A 123 32.91 17.24 3.15
N LEU A 124 32.46 17.94 2.10
CA LEU A 124 33.33 18.33 0.99
C LEU A 124 34.12 19.61 1.30
N SER A 125 35.35 19.70 0.84
CA SER A 125 36.07 20.97 0.83
C SER A 125 35.56 21.90 -0.29
N LYS A 126 35.70 23.21 -0.11
CA LYS A 126 35.33 24.19 -1.13
C LYS A 126 35.96 23.91 -2.51
N ARG A 127 37.20 23.37 -2.54
CA ARG A 127 37.89 23.00 -3.79
C ARG A 127 37.24 21.77 -4.48
N GLU A 128 36.78 20.80 -3.71
CA GLU A 128 36.08 19.63 -4.25
C GLU A 128 34.71 20.04 -4.83
N ILE A 129 34.00 20.90 -4.14
CA ILE A 129 32.70 21.43 -4.63
C ILE A 129 32.94 22.21 -5.93
N GLN A 130 33.91 23.11 -5.96
CA GLN A 130 34.22 23.90 -7.15
C GLN A 130 34.53 23.06 -8.38
N LYS A 131 35.23 21.91 -8.20
CA LYS A 131 35.53 20.99 -9.31
C LYS A 131 34.32 20.25 -9.86
N ARG A 132 33.31 20.03 -9.03
CA ARG A 132 32.10 19.25 -9.37
C ARG A 132 30.89 20.14 -9.58
N PHE A 133 31.06 21.47 -9.45
CA PHE A 133 29.94 22.41 -9.43
C PHE A 133 29.11 22.33 -10.70
N ASP A 134 29.75 22.34 -11.86
CA ASP A 134 29.05 22.30 -13.14
C ASP A 134 28.32 20.97 -13.35
N GLU A 135 28.92 19.83 -12.93
CA GLU A 135 28.29 18.51 -12.95
C GLU A 135 27.06 18.46 -12.05
N ILE A 136 27.13 19.09 -10.86
CA ILE A 136 25.99 19.15 -9.92
C ILE A 136 24.84 19.95 -10.53
N VAL A 137 25.12 21.11 -11.12
CA VAL A 137 24.12 21.99 -11.70
C VAL A 137 23.48 21.38 -12.95
N GLU A 138 24.29 20.77 -13.81
CA GLU A 138 23.84 20.07 -15.01
C GLU A 138 22.96 18.85 -14.63
N PHE A 139 23.38 18.06 -13.65
CA PHE A 139 22.60 16.93 -13.16
C PHE A 139 21.23 17.37 -12.62
N ALA A 140 21.19 18.48 -11.86
CA ALA A 140 19.97 19.07 -11.31
C ALA A 140 19.07 19.72 -12.38
N GLU A 141 19.60 19.95 -13.60
CA GLU A 141 18.92 20.70 -14.69
C GLU A 141 18.53 22.12 -14.27
N LEU A 142 19.43 22.80 -13.54
CA LEU A 142 19.15 24.13 -12.97
C LEU A 142 20.11 25.22 -13.47
N THR A 143 20.74 25.03 -14.63
CA THR A 143 21.74 25.97 -15.19
C THR A 143 21.20 27.41 -15.25
N ASP A 144 19.96 27.59 -15.74
CA ASP A 144 19.36 28.92 -15.91
C ASP A 144 18.85 29.53 -14.59
N PHE A 145 18.72 28.73 -13.54
CA PHE A 145 18.11 29.12 -12.26
C PHE A 145 19.09 29.15 -11.11
N ILE A 146 20.34 28.69 -11.30
CA ILE A 146 21.28 28.43 -10.21
C ILE A 146 21.65 29.69 -9.41
N ASP A 147 21.59 30.85 -10.03
CA ASP A 147 21.90 32.14 -9.41
C ASP A 147 20.67 32.82 -8.78
N ALA A 148 19.45 32.26 -8.96
CA ALA A 148 18.26 32.73 -8.31
C ALA A 148 18.15 32.24 -6.84
N PRO A 149 17.49 33.03 -5.94
CA PRO A 149 17.24 32.60 -4.56
C PRO A 149 16.38 31.32 -4.51
N VAL A 150 16.74 30.36 -3.65
CA VAL A 150 16.09 29.07 -3.57
C VAL A 150 14.59 29.16 -3.17
N LYS A 151 14.17 30.22 -2.48
CA LYS A 151 12.75 30.47 -2.20
C LYS A 151 11.88 30.61 -3.47
N THR A 152 12.48 30.90 -4.62
CA THR A 152 11.77 30.99 -5.91
C THR A 152 11.67 29.65 -6.64
N TYR A 153 12.33 28.62 -6.12
CA TYR A 153 12.32 27.29 -6.72
C TYR A 153 10.97 26.59 -6.50
N SER A 154 10.55 25.80 -7.48
CA SER A 154 9.51 24.81 -7.26
C SER A 154 10.01 23.73 -6.29
N SER A 155 9.08 22.96 -5.67
CA SER A 155 9.44 21.83 -4.83
C SER A 155 10.33 20.82 -5.56
N GLY A 156 10.05 20.56 -6.86
CA GLY A 156 10.87 19.72 -7.72
C GLY A 156 12.28 20.24 -7.92
N MET A 157 12.45 21.52 -8.24
CA MET A 157 13.77 22.16 -8.40
C MET A 157 14.59 22.09 -7.09
N TYR A 158 13.93 22.37 -5.96
CA TYR A 158 14.54 22.29 -4.63
C TYR A 158 15.08 20.87 -4.34
N MET A 159 14.24 19.86 -4.58
CA MET A 159 14.58 18.48 -4.35
C MET A 159 15.69 17.99 -5.31
N ARG A 160 15.63 18.37 -6.61
CA ARG A 160 16.66 18.04 -7.60
C ARG A 160 18.04 18.57 -7.20
N LEU A 161 18.08 19.83 -6.75
CA LEU A 161 19.34 20.43 -6.29
C LEU A 161 19.91 19.73 -5.07
N GLY A 162 19.07 19.43 -4.05
CA GLY A 162 19.49 18.71 -2.86
C GLY A 162 20.00 17.30 -3.17
N PHE A 163 19.31 16.60 -4.06
CA PHE A 163 19.73 15.29 -4.53
C PHE A 163 21.08 15.35 -5.29
N ALA A 164 21.20 16.29 -6.24
CA ALA A 164 22.42 16.47 -7.02
C ALA A 164 23.65 16.71 -6.13
N VAL A 165 23.52 17.59 -5.13
CA VAL A 165 24.62 17.83 -4.18
C VAL A 165 24.98 16.55 -3.42
N ALA A 166 23.98 15.86 -2.88
CA ALA A 166 24.19 14.69 -2.02
C ALA A 166 24.85 13.50 -2.74
N ILE A 167 24.52 13.27 -4.03
CA ILE A 167 25.12 12.18 -4.81
C ILE A 167 26.55 12.52 -5.32
N HIS A 168 26.88 13.81 -5.48
CA HIS A 168 28.21 14.23 -5.92
C HIS A 168 29.22 14.30 -4.77
N VAL A 169 28.82 13.98 -3.53
CA VAL A 169 29.75 13.82 -2.38
C VAL A 169 30.71 12.62 -2.59
N ASP A 170 30.34 11.66 -3.44
CA ASP A 170 31.04 10.38 -3.62
C ASP A 170 31.24 9.62 -2.29
N PRO A 171 30.13 9.23 -1.63
CA PRO A 171 30.19 8.59 -0.32
C PRO A 171 30.69 7.16 -0.40
N ASP A 172 31.14 6.61 0.75
CA ASP A 172 31.38 5.18 0.92
C ASP A 172 30.09 4.42 1.27
N VAL A 173 29.18 5.12 1.98
CA VAL A 173 27.87 4.63 2.39
C VAL A 173 26.79 5.65 1.99
N LEU A 174 25.87 5.23 1.12
CA LEU A 174 24.73 6.03 0.70
C LEU A 174 23.46 5.55 1.42
N LEU A 175 22.80 6.46 2.12
CA LEU A 175 21.53 6.19 2.81
C LEU A 175 20.40 6.82 2.01
N VAL A 176 19.40 6.02 1.63
CA VAL A 176 18.29 6.44 0.77
C VAL A 176 16.96 6.17 1.48
N ASP A 177 16.14 7.22 1.69
CA ASP A 177 14.79 7.12 2.26
C ASP A 177 13.78 7.52 1.19
N GLU A 178 12.92 6.63 0.75
CA GLU A 178 11.77 6.80 -0.16
C GLU A 178 11.90 7.83 -1.31
N VAL A 179 12.96 8.62 -1.32
CA VAL A 179 13.16 9.83 -2.10
C VAL A 179 13.56 9.55 -3.57
N LEU A 180 13.48 8.27 -4.02
CA LEU A 180 13.78 7.91 -5.42
C LEU A 180 12.73 8.42 -6.42
N ALA A 181 11.55 8.81 -5.94
CA ALA A 181 10.47 9.37 -6.76
C ALA A 181 10.48 10.92 -6.78
N VAL A 182 11.66 11.55 -6.71
CA VAL A 182 11.81 13.01 -6.73
C VAL A 182 11.82 13.53 -8.15
N GLY A 183 10.96 14.51 -8.41
CA GLY A 183 10.90 15.19 -9.70
C GLY A 183 9.99 14.46 -10.69
N ASP A 184 10.28 14.62 -11.97
CA ASP A 184 9.58 13.92 -13.05
C ASP A 184 10.20 12.54 -13.35
N GLN A 185 9.55 11.82 -14.26
CA GLN A 185 10.00 10.48 -14.66
C GLN A 185 11.41 10.49 -15.27
N GLY A 186 11.79 11.55 -15.99
CA GLY A 186 13.14 11.70 -16.58
C GLY A 186 14.22 11.79 -15.51
N PHE A 187 13.99 12.59 -14.47
CA PHE A 187 14.93 12.74 -13.36
C PHE A 187 15.03 11.44 -12.52
N THR A 188 13.92 10.73 -12.35
CA THR A 188 13.91 9.42 -11.69
C THR A 188 14.83 8.41 -12.40
N VAL A 189 14.82 8.36 -13.73
CA VAL A 189 15.74 7.51 -14.52
C VAL A 189 17.19 7.88 -14.26
N LYS A 190 17.55 9.19 -14.29
CA LYS A 190 18.90 9.66 -13.98
C LYS A 190 19.36 9.25 -12.57
N CYS A 191 18.45 9.29 -11.59
CA CYS A 191 18.73 8.84 -10.24
C CYS A 191 19.07 7.33 -10.21
N LEU A 192 18.25 6.51 -10.87
CA LEU A 192 18.49 5.06 -10.94
C LEU A 192 19.81 4.71 -11.65
N ASP A 193 20.16 5.44 -12.72
CA ASP A 193 21.44 5.27 -13.42
C ASP A 193 22.63 5.59 -12.49
N LYS A 194 22.49 6.63 -11.65
CA LYS A 194 23.52 7.00 -10.68
C LYS A 194 23.65 5.97 -9.56
N PHE A 195 22.56 5.37 -9.11
CA PHE A 195 22.63 4.22 -8.19
C PHE A 195 23.33 3.01 -8.81
N ALA A 196 23.01 2.69 -10.07
CA ALA A 196 23.71 1.62 -10.80
C ALA A 196 25.21 1.90 -10.94
N GLU A 197 25.61 3.17 -11.13
CA GLU A 197 27.03 3.59 -11.12
C GLU A 197 27.67 3.34 -9.74
N PHE A 198 27.04 3.77 -8.63
CA PHE A 198 27.55 3.54 -7.28
C PHE A 198 27.71 2.05 -6.99
N ARG A 199 26.76 1.22 -7.38
CA ARG A 199 26.83 -0.23 -7.24
C ARG A 199 28.03 -0.81 -8.02
N ARG A 200 28.24 -0.40 -9.29
CA ARG A 200 29.40 -0.81 -10.08
C ARG A 200 30.73 -0.38 -9.46
N ARG A 201 30.74 0.74 -8.74
CA ARG A 201 31.91 1.25 -7.99
C ARG A 201 32.04 0.63 -6.61
N ASN A 202 31.29 -0.42 -6.31
CA ASN A 202 31.32 -1.16 -5.04
C ASN A 202 31.06 -0.26 -3.81
N LYS A 203 30.18 0.77 -3.95
CA LYS A 203 29.72 1.60 -2.85
C LYS A 203 28.61 0.88 -2.09
N THR A 204 28.57 1.09 -0.78
CA THR A 204 27.50 0.52 0.07
C THR A 204 26.25 1.38 0.00
N ILE A 205 25.07 0.78 -0.20
CA ILE A 205 23.79 1.48 -0.27
C ILE A 205 22.83 0.87 0.76
N LEU A 206 22.29 1.68 1.64
CA LEU A 206 21.17 1.30 2.51
C LEU A 206 19.90 1.97 1.98
N LEU A 207 18.98 1.18 1.43
CA LEU A 207 17.76 1.63 0.76
C LEU A 207 16.54 1.35 1.60
N VAL A 208 15.81 2.39 1.99
CA VAL A 208 14.46 2.30 2.57
C VAL A 208 13.46 2.71 1.50
N THR A 209 12.55 1.83 1.13
CA THR A 209 11.55 2.11 0.10
C THR A 209 10.28 1.30 0.31
N HIS A 210 9.16 1.83 -0.18
CA HIS A 210 7.90 1.09 -0.31
C HIS A 210 7.82 0.29 -1.62
N SER A 211 8.69 0.54 -2.58
CA SER A 211 8.75 -0.21 -3.83
C SER A 211 9.46 -1.54 -3.63
N LEU A 212 8.68 -2.60 -3.40
CA LEU A 212 9.19 -3.96 -3.22
C LEU A 212 9.94 -4.45 -4.46
N ASP A 213 9.50 -4.07 -5.65
CA ASP A 213 10.19 -4.36 -6.93
C ASP A 213 11.63 -3.81 -6.97
N LEU A 214 11.86 -2.61 -6.40
CA LEU A 214 13.20 -2.05 -6.32
C LEU A 214 14.08 -2.86 -5.36
N VAL A 215 13.52 -3.32 -4.24
CA VAL A 215 14.26 -4.16 -3.29
C VAL A 215 14.63 -5.48 -3.95
N GLU A 216 13.72 -6.15 -4.63
CA GLU A 216 14.01 -7.43 -5.32
C GLU A 216 15.02 -7.30 -6.46
N LYS A 217 15.02 -6.18 -7.19
CA LYS A 217 15.87 -5.97 -8.38
C LYS A 217 17.25 -5.39 -8.05
N PHE A 218 17.34 -4.56 -7.03
CA PHE A 218 18.55 -3.78 -6.77
C PHE A 218 19.28 -4.18 -5.50
N CYS A 219 18.63 -4.83 -4.52
CA CYS A 219 19.28 -5.18 -3.27
C CYS A 219 19.92 -6.57 -3.33
N ASP A 220 21.04 -6.72 -2.63
CA ASP A 220 21.75 -7.98 -2.45
C ASP A 220 21.26 -8.70 -1.19
N GLN A 221 20.79 -7.93 -0.20
CA GLN A 221 20.17 -8.39 1.04
C GLN A 221 19.04 -7.46 1.44
N ALA A 222 18.10 -7.95 2.25
CA ALA A 222 17.00 -7.16 2.77
C ALA A 222 16.69 -7.47 4.24
N LEU A 223 16.20 -6.46 4.96
CA LEU A 223 15.71 -6.53 6.33
C LEU A 223 14.23 -6.18 6.35
N TRP A 224 13.42 -7.03 6.93
CA TRP A 224 12.03 -6.71 7.25
C TRP A 224 11.91 -6.24 8.70
N LEU A 225 11.47 -5.00 8.84
CA LEU A 225 11.25 -4.35 10.12
C LEU A 225 9.74 -4.27 10.39
N ASP A 226 9.28 -4.83 11.52
CA ASP A 226 7.90 -4.69 11.99
C ASP A 226 7.86 -4.23 13.45
N LYS A 227 7.05 -3.18 13.71
CA LYS A 227 6.87 -2.60 15.07
C LYS A 227 8.18 -2.38 15.85
N GLY A 228 9.21 -1.93 15.14
CA GLY A 228 10.53 -1.65 15.69
C GLY A 228 11.42 -2.87 15.94
N LYS A 229 11.05 -4.06 15.45
CA LYS A 229 11.84 -5.29 15.59
C LYS A 229 12.21 -5.86 14.22
N THR A 230 13.33 -6.56 14.14
CA THR A 230 13.68 -7.39 12.99
C THR A 230 12.73 -8.58 12.94
N HIS A 231 12.02 -8.74 11.81
CA HIS A 231 11.09 -9.85 11.57
C HIS A 231 11.69 -10.88 10.61
N GLY A 232 12.49 -10.43 9.65
CA GLY A 232 13.22 -11.28 8.72
C GLY A 232 14.41 -10.55 8.12
N GLU A 233 15.46 -11.29 7.75
CA GLU A 233 16.67 -10.78 7.12
C GLU A 233 17.22 -11.81 6.15
N GLY A 234 17.80 -11.39 5.01
CA GLY A 234 18.46 -12.27 4.05
C GLY A 234 18.16 -11.96 2.59
N ASP A 235 17.91 -12.98 1.79
CA ASP A 235 17.60 -12.83 0.36
C ASP A 235 16.39 -11.92 0.13
N PRO A 236 16.51 -10.88 -0.72
CA PRO A 236 15.46 -9.89 -0.93
C PRO A 236 14.12 -10.50 -1.38
N LYS A 237 14.15 -11.50 -2.26
CA LYS A 237 12.92 -12.14 -2.77
C LYS A 237 12.19 -12.90 -1.67
N LEU A 238 12.93 -13.61 -0.81
CA LEU A 238 12.36 -14.34 0.31
C LEU A 238 11.78 -13.39 1.36
N VAL A 239 12.52 -12.32 1.68
CA VAL A 239 12.07 -11.30 2.65
C VAL A 239 10.83 -10.57 2.14
N VAL A 240 10.83 -10.15 0.87
CA VAL A 240 9.68 -9.47 0.25
C VAL A 240 8.46 -10.39 0.18
N THR A 241 8.65 -11.65 -0.24
CA THR A 241 7.54 -12.63 -0.27
C THR A 241 6.95 -12.85 1.12
N ALA A 242 7.78 -13.05 2.14
CA ALA A 242 7.31 -13.21 3.52
C ALA A 242 6.57 -11.97 4.03
N TYR A 243 7.06 -10.78 3.70
CA TYR A 243 6.41 -9.50 4.03
C TYR A 243 5.04 -9.36 3.37
N ILE A 244 4.92 -9.70 2.06
CA ILE A 244 3.63 -9.65 1.34
C ILE A 244 2.62 -10.58 1.99
N VAL A 245 3.00 -11.83 2.28
CA VAL A 245 2.13 -12.81 2.93
C VAL A 245 1.64 -12.32 4.30
N ASP A 246 2.49 -11.68 5.09
CA ASP A 246 2.08 -11.12 6.39
C ASP A 246 1.12 -9.94 6.24
N VAL A 247 1.38 -9.06 5.26
CA VAL A 247 0.48 -7.95 4.93
C VAL A 247 -0.89 -8.46 4.51
N GLU A 248 -0.95 -9.47 3.65
CA GLU A 248 -2.19 -10.08 3.18
C GLU A 248 -2.99 -10.73 4.30
N LYS A 249 -2.32 -11.49 5.18
CA LYS A 249 -2.98 -12.08 6.37
C LYS A 249 -3.57 -11.02 7.31
N ALA A 250 -2.85 -9.92 7.52
CA ALA A 250 -3.36 -8.86 8.39
C ALA A 250 -4.53 -8.10 7.75
N GLU A 251 -4.51 -7.90 6.42
CA GLU A 251 -5.60 -7.30 5.66
C GLU A 251 -6.84 -8.21 5.68
N GLU A 252 -6.66 -9.52 5.49
CA GLU A 252 -7.71 -10.52 5.62
C GLU A 252 -8.41 -10.43 6.98
N GLN A 253 -7.64 -10.43 8.07
CA GLN A 253 -8.19 -10.32 9.42
C GLN A 253 -8.91 -8.99 9.68
N GLN A 254 -8.44 -7.90 9.08
CA GLN A 254 -9.09 -6.60 9.21
C GLN A 254 -10.42 -6.57 8.46
N LEU A 255 -10.45 -7.02 7.19
CA LEU A 255 -11.67 -7.08 6.39
C LEU A 255 -12.73 -7.97 7.04
N ALA A 256 -12.33 -9.14 7.57
CA ALA A 256 -13.25 -10.03 8.29
C ALA A 256 -13.86 -9.37 9.52
N LYS A 257 -13.08 -8.59 10.30
CA LYS A 257 -13.60 -7.85 11.46
C LYS A 257 -14.55 -6.72 11.05
N GLU A 258 -14.19 -5.96 10.03
CA GLU A 258 -15.02 -4.87 9.51
C GLU A 258 -16.34 -5.39 8.95
N GLU A 259 -16.31 -6.52 8.25
CA GLU A 259 -17.50 -7.19 7.75
C GLU A 259 -18.41 -7.66 8.90
N ALA A 260 -17.84 -8.32 9.91
CA ALA A 260 -18.60 -8.76 11.08
C ALA A 260 -19.30 -7.60 11.79
N VAL A 261 -18.65 -6.43 11.91
CA VAL A 261 -19.24 -5.22 12.51
C VAL A 261 -20.38 -4.68 11.63
N ARG A 262 -20.20 -4.61 10.30
CA ARG A 262 -21.25 -4.14 9.37
C ARG A 262 -22.47 -5.04 9.36
N VAL A 263 -22.26 -6.36 9.30
CA VAL A 263 -23.34 -7.35 9.34
C VAL A 263 -24.09 -7.29 10.66
N ALA A 264 -23.38 -7.17 11.80
CA ALA A 264 -24.01 -7.03 13.10
C ALA A 264 -24.84 -5.73 13.22
N ALA A 265 -24.32 -4.61 12.73
CA ALA A 265 -25.05 -3.34 12.70
C ALA A 265 -26.32 -3.43 11.84
N ALA A 266 -26.23 -4.07 10.67
CA ALA A 266 -27.37 -4.27 9.78
C ALA A 266 -28.44 -5.25 10.30
N GLN A 267 -28.09 -6.12 11.26
CA GLN A 267 -29.06 -7.02 11.93
C GLN A 267 -29.87 -6.32 13.03
N GLY A 268 -29.35 -5.21 13.58
CA GLY A 268 -30.02 -4.42 14.64
C GLY A 268 -31.03 -3.39 14.14
N ASP A 269 -31.06 -3.10 12.86
CA ASP A 269 -31.98 -2.12 12.25
C ASP A 269 -33.23 -2.83 11.73
N THR A 270 -34.24 -3.00 12.61
CA THR A 270 -35.58 -3.40 12.23
C THR A 270 -36.38 -2.19 11.77
N ASP A 271 -36.85 -2.20 10.52
CA ASP A 271 -38.00 -1.43 10.01
C ASP A 271 -37.84 0.08 9.73
N THR A 272 -36.67 0.60 9.26
CA THR A 272 -36.74 1.92 8.64
C THR A 272 -35.83 1.96 7.40
N PRO A 273 -36.35 2.24 6.20
CA PRO A 273 -35.52 2.60 5.07
C PRO A 273 -34.69 3.83 5.45
N PRO A 274 -33.40 3.92 5.11
CA PRO A 274 -32.61 5.09 5.42
C PRO A 274 -33.24 6.33 4.80
N ALA A 275 -33.58 7.29 5.66
CA ALA A 275 -34.17 8.56 5.28
C ALA A 275 -33.26 9.26 4.30
N ALA A 276 -33.75 9.52 3.10
CA ALA A 276 -33.11 10.45 2.17
C ALA A 276 -32.95 11.79 2.89
N THR A 277 -31.73 12.35 2.89
CA THR A 277 -31.47 13.69 3.38
C THR A 277 -32.40 14.66 2.64
N ALA A 278 -33.39 15.18 3.37
CA ALA A 278 -34.32 16.15 2.88
C ALA A 278 -33.65 17.52 2.82
N ASP A 279 -33.51 18.04 1.60
CA ASP A 279 -33.53 19.47 1.34
C ASP A 279 -34.19 19.66 -0.03
N GLU A 280 -35.52 19.72 -0.03
CA GLU A 280 -36.37 20.59 -0.85
C GLU A 280 -37.88 20.37 -0.47
N PRO A 281 -38.68 21.44 -0.39
CA PRO A 281 -40.06 21.31 0.05
C PRO A 281 -40.99 20.94 -1.12
N HIS A 282 -41.60 19.77 -1.08
CA HIS A 282 -42.70 19.42 -1.98
C HIS A 282 -43.98 19.12 -1.22
N ASN A 283 -45.04 19.73 -1.74
CA ASN A 283 -46.47 19.59 -1.32
C ASN A 283 -46.95 18.12 -1.36
N PRO A 284 -47.84 17.72 -0.46
CA PRO A 284 -48.32 16.36 -0.42
C PRO A 284 -49.42 16.14 -1.49
N VAL A 285 -49.13 15.25 -2.45
CA VAL A 285 -50.16 14.60 -3.25
C VAL A 285 -50.01 13.09 -2.99
N GLU A 286 -51.05 12.51 -2.38
CA GLU A 286 -51.16 11.06 -2.21
C GLU A 286 -51.12 10.37 -3.55
N THR A 287 -50.06 9.66 -3.82
CA THR A 287 -49.95 8.64 -4.90
C THR A 287 -49.16 7.47 -4.37
N ALA A 288 -49.64 6.25 -4.69
CA ALA A 288 -49.04 4.97 -4.32
C ALA A 288 -47.51 4.99 -4.43
N GLU A 289 -46.83 4.60 -3.35
CA GLU A 289 -45.39 4.57 -3.23
C GLU A 289 -44.75 3.78 -4.38
N ALA A 290 -44.07 4.47 -5.28
CA ALA A 290 -43.19 3.84 -6.22
C ALA A 290 -42.05 3.13 -5.43
N PRO A 291 -41.60 1.94 -5.85
CA PRO A 291 -40.53 1.24 -5.16
C PRO A 291 -39.30 2.16 -5.06
N ALA A 292 -38.73 2.27 -3.84
CA ALA A 292 -37.57 3.07 -3.57
C ALA A 292 -36.46 2.69 -4.56
N ASP A 293 -35.91 3.69 -5.25
CA ASP A 293 -34.85 3.49 -6.23
C ASP A 293 -33.66 2.80 -5.56
N MET A 294 -33.51 1.50 -5.82
CA MET A 294 -32.51 0.62 -5.21
C MET A 294 -31.07 1.14 -5.38
N PHE A 295 -30.83 2.01 -6.35
CA PHE A 295 -29.51 2.59 -6.62
C PHE A 295 -29.17 3.80 -5.73
N LYS A 296 -30.10 4.32 -4.96
CA LYS A 296 -29.90 5.51 -4.09
C LYS A 296 -29.73 5.20 -2.61
N ALA A 297 -29.93 3.95 -2.16
CA ALA A 297 -29.75 3.57 -0.77
C ALA A 297 -28.26 3.52 -0.40
N THR A 298 -27.90 3.94 0.80
CA THR A 298 -26.58 3.75 1.42
C THR A 298 -26.36 2.28 1.84
N GLU A 299 -25.16 1.91 2.34
CA GLU A 299 -24.90 0.56 2.88
C GLU A 299 -25.99 0.15 3.90
N GLY A 300 -26.44 -1.11 3.88
CA GLY A 300 -27.45 -1.58 4.82
C GLY A 300 -28.19 -2.84 4.40
N ARG A 301 -29.22 -3.17 5.17
CA ARG A 301 -30.07 -4.34 4.97
C ARG A 301 -31.54 -3.97 5.14
N TRP A 302 -32.41 -4.36 4.18
CA TRP A 302 -33.85 -4.09 4.22
C TRP A 302 -34.69 -5.16 3.49
N GLY A 303 -35.98 -5.19 3.70
CA GLY A 303 -36.93 -6.11 3.06
C GLY A 303 -37.93 -6.70 4.05
N THR A 304 -38.94 -7.46 3.54
CA THR A 304 -40.03 -8.03 4.34
C THR A 304 -39.62 -9.21 5.24
N ARG A 305 -38.47 -9.81 4.97
CA ARG A 305 -37.97 -11.02 5.67
C ARG A 305 -38.80 -12.27 5.48
N GLU A 306 -39.76 -12.33 4.59
CA GLU A 306 -40.48 -13.56 4.27
C GLU A 306 -39.53 -14.66 3.79
N ILE A 307 -38.48 -14.27 3.04
CA ILE A 307 -37.25 -15.03 2.78
C ILE A 307 -36.10 -14.24 3.40
N GLU A 308 -35.48 -14.81 4.38
CA GLU A 308 -34.37 -14.19 5.10
C GLU A 308 -33.03 -14.74 4.64
N VAL A 309 -32.06 -13.88 4.29
CA VAL A 309 -30.68 -14.25 4.09
C VAL A 309 -30.02 -14.39 5.46
N THR A 310 -29.82 -15.61 5.90
CA THR A 310 -29.28 -15.92 7.25
C THR A 310 -27.76 -15.84 7.34
N GLY A 311 -27.09 -15.84 6.21
CA GLY A 311 -25.63 -15.65 6.15
C GLY A 311 -25.11 -15.66 4.73
N VAL A 312 -24.08 -14.85 4.50
CA VAL A 312 -23.31 -14.84 3.26
C VAL A 312 -21.86 -15.11 3.60
N THR A 313 -21.20 -15.94 2.80
CA THR A 313 -19.79 -16.26 2.96
C THR A 313 -19.14 -16.27 1.59
N ILE A 314 -18.06 -15.52 1.42
CA ILE A 314 -17.24 -15.57 0.21
C ILE A 314 -16.08 -16.51 0.48
N ALA A 315 -15.87 -17.50 -0.39
CA ALA A 315 -14.91 -18.56 -0.18
C ALA A 315 -13.98 -18.73 -1.39
N ASP A 316 -12.77 -19.21 -1.12
CA ASP A 316 -11.76 -19.58 -2.10
C ASP A 316 -12.05 -20.93 -2.77
N ALA A 317 -11.13 -21.39 -3.64
CA ALA A 317 -11.19 -22.69 -4.31
C ALA A 317 -11.28 -23.88 -3.37
N ALA A 318 -10.77 -23.77 -2.15
CA ALA A 318 -10.81 -24.82 -1.12
C ALA A 318 -12.09 -24.79 -0.29
N GLY A 319 -12.98 -23.81 -0.54
CA GLY A 319 -14.18 -23.58 0.26
C GLY A 319 -13.90 -22.87 1.59
N THR A 320 -12.71 -22.30 1.75
CA THR A 320 -12.34 -21.54 2.96
C THR A 320 -12.80 -20.10 2.83
N PRO A 321 -13.46 -19.51 3.85
CA PRO A 321 -13.79 -18.11 3.85
C PRO A 321 -12.58 -17.22 3.60
N ALA A 322 -12.66 -16.30 2.62
CA ALA A 322 -11.57 -15.44 2.23
C ALA A 322 -12.08 -14.05 1.82
N HIS A 323 -11.28 -13.01 2.11
CA HIS A 323 -11.53 -11.62 1.75
C HIS A 323 -10.44 -11.05 0.84
N VAL A 324 -9.33 -11.76 0.64
CA VAL A 324 -8.25 -11.39 -0.26
C VAL A 324 -8.12 -12.43 -1.35
N PHE A 325 -8.24 -11.99 -2.60
CA PHE A 325 -8.15 -12.82 -3.82
C PHE A 325 -7.12 -12.23 -4.76
N HIS A 326 -6.65 -13.04 -5.72
CA HIS A 326 -5.84 -12.56 -6.84
C HIS A 326 -6.65 -12.59 -8.13
N THR A 327 -6.31 -11.70 -9.07
CA THR A 327 -6.90 -11.72 -10.41
C THR A 327 -6.68 -13.09 -11.06
N GLY A 328 -7.79 -13.74 -11.42
CA GLY A 328 -7.79 -15.09 -11.98
C GLY A 328 -8.10 -16.21 -10.99
N ASP A 329 -8.21 -15.92 -9.69
CA ASP A 329 -8.60 -16.92 -8.70
C ASP A 329 -10.08 -17.30 -8.87
N PRO A 330 -10.48 -18.54 -8.55
CA PRO A 330 -11.89 -18.88 -8.39
C PRO A 330 -12.45 -18.30 -7.09
N LEU A 331 -13.76 -18.00 -7.13
CA LEU A 331 -14.50 -17.43 -6.01
C LEU A 331 -15.88 -18.06 -5.93
N THR A 332 -16.36 -18.38 -4.73
CA THR A 332 -17.74 -18.82 -4.50
C THR A 332 -18.40 -17.95 -3.44
N VAL A 333 -19.58 -17.40 -3.77
CA VAL A 333 -20.44 -16.72 -2.80
C VAL A 333 -21.51 -17.69 -2.34
N HIS A 334 -21.48 -18.02 -1.07
CA HIS A 334 -22.47 -18.88 -0.41
C HIS A 334 -23.54 -18.01 0.23
N ILE A 335 -24.79 -18.15 -0.19
CA ILE A 335 -25.94 -17.38 0.30
C ILE A 335 -26.86 -18.38 1.03
N ARG A 336 -26.82 -18.38 2.35
CA ARG A 336 -27.72 -19.18 3.18
C ARG A 336 -28.99 -18.41 3.43
N PHE A 337 -30.11 -19.07 3.29
CA PHE A 337 -31.42 -18.45 3.44
C PHE A 337 -32.38 -19.31 4.29
N ARG A 338 -33.41 -18.66 4.80
CA ARG A 338 -34.57 -19.27 5.45
C ARG A 338 -35.83 -18.70 4.84
N ALA A 339 -36.69 -19.53 4.25
CA ALA A 339 -38.05 -19.18 3.85
C ALA A 339 -39.04 -19.53 4.97
N HIS A 340 -39.68 -18.53 5.57
CA HIS A 340 -40.59 -18.70 6.69
C HIS A 340 -41.89 -19.38 6.26
N GLN A 341 -42.29 -19.22 4.99
CA GLN A 341 -43.42 -19.89 4.36
C GLN A 341 -43.05 -20.41 2.99
N PRO A 342 -43.69 -21.49 2.51
CA PRO A 342 -43.47 -21.97 1.15
C PRO A 342 -43.89 -20.90 0.13
N THR A 343 -42.96 -20.58 -0.80
CA THR A 343 -43.18 -19.62 -1.86
C THR A 343 -42.78 -20.15 -3.23
N ARG A 344 -43.33 -19.57 -4.28
CA ARG A 344 -42.99 -19.84 -5.69
C ARG A 344 -42.47 -18.60 -6.40
N ASP A 345 -42.57 -17.46 -5.77
CA ASP A 345 -42.11 -16.18 -6.32
C ASP A 345 -40.81 -15.79 -5.59
N PHE A 346 -39.65 -16.19 -6.14
CA PHE A 346 -38.37 -15.87 -5.55
C PHE A 346 -37.28 -15.80 -6.60
N VAL A 347 -36.35 -14.85 -6.41
CA VAL A 347 -35.14 -14.63 -7.20
C VAL A 347 -34.00 -14.32 -6.24
N PHE A 348 -32.84 -14.92 -6.45
CA PHE A 348 -31.61 -14.55 -5.75
C PHE A 348 -30.74 -13.72 -6.69
N GLY A 349 -30.32 -12.56 -6.21
CA GLY A 349 -29.49 -11.60 -6.96
C GLY A 349 -28.15 -11.37 -6.31
N LEU A 350 -27.16 -11.02 -7.12
CA LEU A 350 -25.84 -10.64 -6.70
C LEU A 350 -25.33 -9.48 -7.56
N GLY A 351 -24.73 -8.48 -6.90
CA GLY A 351 -24.05 -7.36 -7.57
C GLY A 351 -22.63 -7.19 -7.05
N ILE A 352 -21.69 -6.85 -7.92
CA ILE A 352 -20.29 -6.55 -7.58
C ILE A 352 -20.03 -5.09 -7.92
N PHE A 353 -19.56 -4.32 -6.94
CA PHE A 353 -19.28 -2.89 -7.07
C PHE A 353 -17.82 -2.61 -6.73
N ASN A 354 -17.19 -1.68 -7.43
CA ASN A 354 -15.85 -1.21 -7.08
C ASN A 354 -15.89 -0.21 -5.91
N GLY A 355 -14.71 0.24 -5.46
CA GLY A 355 -14.57 1.21 -4.37
C GLY A 355 -15.24 2.56 -4.64
N ASP A 356 -15.46 2.93 -5.90
CA ASP A 356 -16.13 4.16 -6.33
C ASP A 356 -17.65 4.00 -6.44
N GLY A 357 -18.18 2.81 -6.12
CA GLY A 357 -19.60 2.50 -6.19
C GLY A 357 -20.11 2.18 -7.62
N VAL A 358 -19.20 1.97 -8.57
CA VAL A 358 -19.59 1.56 -9.93
C VAL A 358 -19.90 0.07 -9.94
N CYS A 359 -21.07 -0.30 -10.51
CA CYS A 359 -21.45 -1.69 -10.71
C CYS A 359 -20.56 -2.32 -11.78
N CYS A 360 -19.74 -3.29 -11.36
CA CYS A 360 -18.82 -4.01 -12.24
C CYS A 360 -19.51 -5.20 -12.91
N TYR A 361 -20.41 -5.84 -12.17
CA TYR A 361 -21.22 -6.97 -12.63
C TYR A 361 -22.45 -7.11 -11.76
N GLY A 362 -23.55 -7.55 -12.35
CA GLY A 362 -24.77 -7.88 -11.61
C GLY A 362 -25.58 -8.91 -12.38
N THR A 363 -26.08 -9.92 -11.66
CA THR A 363 -26.97 -10.96 -12.18
C THR A 363 -27.94 -11.44 -11.13
N ASN A 364 -28.91 -12.23 -11.53
CA ASN A 364 -29.80 -12.93 -10.64
C ASN A 364 -30.26 -14.25 -11.29
N THR A 365 -30.87 -15.12 -10.51
CA THR A 365 -31.33 -16.43 -10.96
C THR A 365 -32.33 -16.35 -12.10
N ASN A 366 -33.15 -15.29 -12.20
CA ASN A 366 -34.10 -15.10 -13.30
C ASN A 366 -33.38 -14.67 -14.61
N ILE A 367 -32.37 -13.82 -14.53
CA ILE A 367 -31.52 -13.45 -15.70
C ILE A 367 -30.81 -14.69 -16.24
N ASP A 368 -30.40 -15.60 -15.36
CA ASP A 368 -29.75 -16.86 -15.73
C ASP A 368 -30.76 -17.98 -16.07
N GLU A 369 -32.02 -17.60 -16.33
CA GLU A 369 -33.10 -18.48 -16.78
C GLU A 369 -33.45 -19.63 -15.79
N LEU A 370 -33.17 -19.45 -14.49
CA LEU A 370 -33.56 -20.36 -13.45
C LEU A 370 -34.98 -20.00 -12.94
N GLU A 371 -35.98 -20.66 -13.52
CA GLU A 371 -37.37 -20.41 -13.14
C GLU A 371 -37.72 -20.95 -11.75
N PRO A 372 -38.27 -20.10 -10.83
CA PRO A 372 -38.62 -20.54 -9.50
C PRO A 372 -39.85 -21.46 -9.56
N ASP A 373 -39.78 -22.65 -8.96
CA ASP A 373 -40.92 -23.56 -8.82
C ASP A 373 -41.46 -23.57 -7.37
N ARG A 374 -40.61 -23.91 -6.40
CA ARG A 374 -40.95 -23.97 -4.99
C ARG A 374 -39.74 -23.84 -4.09
N MET A 375 -39.89 -23.04 -3.04
CA MET A 375 -38.93 -22.94 -1.95
C MET A 375 -39.64 -23.01 -0.61
N SER A 376 -39.01 -23.68 0.39
CA SER A 376 -39.50 -23.73 1.78
C SER A 376 -38.39 -24.13 2.72
N GLY A 377 -38.39 -23.58 3.95
CA GLY A 377 -37.39 -23.89 4.97
C GLY A 377 -36.01 -23.29 4.72
N GLU A 378 -34.99 -23.97 5.17
CA GLU A 378 -33.61 -23.50 5.06
C GLU A 378 -32.91 -24.08 3.84
N GLY A 379 -32.00 -23.31 3.24
CA GLY A 379 -31.20 -23.75 2.10
C GLY A 379 -30.01 -22.85 1.85
N GLU A 380 -29.28 -23.18 0.79
CA GLU A 380 -28.12 -22.43 0.34
C GLU A 380 -28.15 -22.28 -1.19
N VAL A 381 -27.89 -21.06 -1.66
CA VAL A 381 -27.61 -20.76 -3.06
C VAL A 381 -26.14 -20.41 -3.18
N ARG A 382 -25.48 -20.92 -4.22
CA ARG A 382 -24.07 -20.68 -4.49
C ARG A 382 -23.91 -19.98 -5.82
N PHE A 383 -23.25 -18.84 -5.80
CA PHE A 383 -22.78 -18.18 -7.02
C PHE A 383 -21.29 -18.53 -7.18
N VAL A 384 -20.99 -19.30 -8.23
CA VAL A 384 -19.63 -19.82 -8.48
C VAL A 384 -19.00 -19.10 -9.64
N VAL A 385 -17.83 -18.53 -9.42
CA VAL A 385 -17.00 -17.88 -10.40
C VAL A 385 -15.72 -18.68 -10.56
N ASP A 386 -15.55 -19.34 -11.70
CA ASP A 386 -14.37 -20.17 -11.96
C ASP A 386 -13.08 -19.33 -12.06
N ARG A 387 -13.23 -18.05 -12.46
CA ARG A 387 -12.12 -17.14 -12.64
C ARG A 387 -12.54 -15.70 -12.44
N LEU A 388 -11.98 -15.07 -11.40
CA LEU A 388 -12.22 -13.67 -11.07
C LEU A 388 -11.35 -12.74 -11.93
N ASP A 389 -11.87 -12.26 -13.05
CA ASP A 389 -11.15 -11.39 -13.98
C ASP A 389 -11.27 -9.90 -13.65
N LEU A 390 -11.31 -9.55 -12.37
CA LEU A 390 -11.27 -8.19 -11.87
C LEU A 390 -9.82 -7.71 -11.71
N VAL A 391 -9.56 -6.43 -11.94
CA VAL A 391 -8.24 -5.82 -11.70
C VAL A 391 -8.02 -5.56 -10.22
N GLU A 392 -6.79 -5.18 -9.84
CA GLU A 392 -6.47 -4.84 -8.44
C GLU A 392 -7.39 -3.74 -7.89
N GLY A 393 -8.06 -4.01 -6.76
CA GLY A 393 -9.01 -3.08 -6.16
C GLY A 393 -9.78 -3.65 -4.98
N THR A 394 -10.60 -2.81 -4.36
CA THR A 394 -11.56 -3.21 -3.34
C THR A 394 -12.93 -3.36 -4.01
N TYR A 395 -13.60 -4.48 -3.76
CA TYR A 395 -14.91 -4.77 -4.33
C TYR A 395 -15.90 -5.10 -3.22
N LYS A 396 -17.11 -4.60 -3.37
CA LYS A 396 -18.22 -4.81 -2.44
C LYS A 396 -19.32 -5.58 -3.13
N PHE A 397 -20.01 -6.43 -2.36
CA PHE A 397 -21.07 -7.27 -2.89
C PHE A 397 -22.41 -6.86 -2.32
N ASP A 398 -23.39 -6.75 -3.24
CA ASP A 398 -24.81 -6.77 -2.94
C ASP A 398 -25.31 -8.21 -3.05
N VAL A 399 -26.15 -8.63 -2.11
CA VAL A 399 -26.83 -9.93 -2.14
C VAL A 399 -28.30 -9.70 -1.85
N ALA A 400 -29.17 -10.28 -2.65
CA ALA A 400 -30.61 -10.08 -2.52
C ALA A 400 -31.40 -11.38 -2.67
N ALA A 401 -32.49 -11.47 -1.90
CA ALA A 401 -33.64 -12.32 -2.18
C ALA A 401 -34.85 -11.40 -2.45
N HIS A 402 -35.44 -11.52 -3.63
CA HIS A 402 -36.54 -10.64 -4.04
C HIS A 402 -37.63 -11.40 -4.85
N LYS A 403 -38.76 -10.77 -5.10
CA LYS A 403 -39.81 -11.27 -5.99
C LYS A 403 -39.41 -11.10 -7.45
N LEU A 404 -40.11 -11.77 -8.35
CA LEU A 404 -39.90 -11.59 -9.80
C LEU A 404 -40.12 -10.15 -10.26
N ASP A 405 -41.00 -9.38 -9.57
CA ASP A 405 -41.25 -7.97 -9.83
C ASP A 405 -40.14 -7.03 -9.27
N GLY A 406 -39.15 -7.59 -8.56
CA GLY A 406 -38.02 -6.86 -7.95
C GLY A 406 -38.28 -6.41 -6.51
N TYR A 407 -39.45 -6.67 -5.92
CA TYR A 407 -39.75 -6.29 -4.53
C TYR A 407 -38.88 -7.12 -3.54
N PRO A 408 -38.09 -6.48 -2.64
CA PRO A 408 -37.10 -7.19 -1.83
C PRO A 408 -37.77 -7.97 -0.68
N TYR A 409 -37.44 -9.24 -0.58
CA TYR A 409 -37.63 -10.01 0.65
C TYR A 409 -36.51 -9.69 1.65
N ASP A 410 -35.24 -9.70 1.19
CA ASP A 410 -34.09 -9.35 2.00
C ASP A 410 -32.99 -8.89 1.08
N TYR A 411 -32.53 -7.65 1.25
CA TYR A 411 -31.49 -7.03 0.45
C TYR A 411 -30.34 -6.60 1.33
N HIS A 412 -29.15 -7.10 1.04
CA HIS A 412 -27.91 -6.74 1.70
C HIS A 412 -27.07 -5.90 0.73
N ARG A 413 -26.96 -4.60 0.98
CA ARG A 413 -26.21 -3.69 0.11
C ARG A 413 -24.82 -3.43 0.64
N GLN A 414 -23.81 -3.79 -0.15
CA GLN A 414 -22.39 -3.52 0.08
C GLN A 414 -21.88 -3.95 1.46
N LEU A 415 -22.50 -4.97 2.07
CA LEU A 415 -22.10 -5.47 3.39
C LEU A 415 -20.84 -6.33 3.33
N TYR A 416 -20.60 -6.99 2.21
CA TYR A 416 -19.50 -7.94 2.03
C TYR A 416 -18.40 -7.31 1.17
N THR A 417 -17.14 -7.45 1.58
CA THR A 417 -16.02 -6.78 0.92
C THR A 417 -14.90 -7.78 0.67
N ILE A 418 -14.36 -7.75 -0.56
CA ILE A 418 -13.13 -8.43 -0.89
C ILE A 418 -12.08 -7.43 -1.38
N ARG A 419 -10.82 -7.84 -1.28
CA ARG A 419 -9.67 -7.19 -1.88
C ARG A 419 -9.13 -8.07 -2.99
N VAL A 420 -9.09 -7.55 -4.22
CA VAL A 420 -8.43 -8.23 -5.34
C VAL A 420 -7.03 -7.65 -5.51
N LYS A 421 -6.02 -8.51 -5.61
CA LYS A 421 -4.63 -8.14 -5.84
C LYS A 421 -4.17 -8.65 -7.20
N ASP A 422 -3.29 -7.91 -7.83
CA ASP A 422 -2.58 -8.35 -9.05
C ASP A 422 -1.13 -7.85 -9.00
N ARG A 423 -0.21 -8.66 -9.51
CA ARG A 423 1.19 -8.26 -9.74
C ARG A 423 1.33 -7.35 -10.95
N ARG A 424 0.37 -7.41 -11.85
CA ARG A 424 0.29 -6.58 -13.06
C ARG A 424 -0.49 -5.32 -12.73
N LYS A 425 -0.06 -4.20 -13.26
CA LYS A 425 -0.73 -2.90 -13.06
C LYS A 425 -1.68 -2.63 -14.22
N ASP A 426 -2.71 -3.44 -14.36
CA ASP A 426 -3.76 -3.21 -15.34
C ASP A 426 -4.58 -1.97 -14.96
N VAL A 427 -5.11 -1.29 -15.97
CA VAL A 427 -5.95 -0.10 -15.79
C VAL A 427 -7.38 -0.46 -16.19
N GLY A 428 -8.36 -0.05 -15.37
CA GLY A 428 -9.77 -0.34 -15.56
C GLY A 428 -10.36 -1.19 -14.44
N ILE A 429 -11.42 -1.95 -14.75
CA ILE A 429 -12.17 -2.77 -13.76
C ILE A 429 -12.05 -4.27 -14.08
N TYR A 430 -11.97 -4.60 -15.36
CA TYR A 430 -12.03 -5.96 -15.85
C TYR A 430 -10.81 -6.27 -16.72
N ARG A 431 -10.22 -7.45 -16.52
CA ARG A 431 -9.13 -7.97 -17.30
C ARG A 431 -9.63 -9.12 -18.20
N PRO A 432 -9.99 -8.87 -19.45
CA PRO A 432 -10.39 -9.93 -20.36
C PRO A 432 -9.23 -10.91 -20.58
N PRO A 433 -9.46 -12.21 -20.71
CA PRO A 433 -8.47 -13.14 -21.21
C PRO A 433 -7.96 -12.67 -22.57
N HIS A 434 -6.66 -12.39 -22.70
CA HIS A 434 -6.08 -11.90 -23.94
C HIS A 434 -4.66 -12.39 -24.14
N ARG A 435 -4.21 -12.33 -25.38
CA ARG A 435 -2.83 -12.56 -25.81
C ARG A 435 -2.39 -11.48 -26.78
N TRP A 436 -1.10 -11.20 -26.78
CA TRP A 436 -0.49 -10.31 -27.77
C TRP A 436 0.05 -11.15 -28.92
N GLU A 437 -0.36 -10.85 -30.14
CA GLU A 437 0.19 -11.42 -31.35
C GLU A 437 0.97 -10.33 -32.10
N VAL A 438 2.25 -10.59 -32.34
CA VAL A 438 3.15 -9.60 -32.93
C VAL A 438 3.70 -10.16 -34.25
N THR A 439 3.65 -9.35 -35.31
CA THR A 439 4.22 -9.65 -36.61
C THR A 439 5.37 -8.69 -36.90
N GLY A 440 6.39 -9.16 -37.62
CA GLY A 440 7.59 -8.38 -37.97
C GLY A 440 8.80 -8.77 -37.11
N ASP A 441 9.90 -8.04 -37.27
CA ASP A 441 11.15 -8.27 -36.54
C ASP A 441 11.09 -7.61 -35.16
N VAL A 442 10.29 -8.19 -34.25
CA VAL A 442 10.09 -7.71 -32.86
C VAL A 442 10.41 -8.84 -31.90
N THR A 443 11.37 -8.59 -31.01
CA THR A 443 11.75 -9.53 -29.95
C THR A 443 11.46 -8.95 -28.57
N PHE A 444 10.85 -9.76 -27.68
CA PHE A 444 10.63 -9.38 -26.30
C PHE A 444 11.68 -10.02 -25.38
N ARG A 445 12.32 -9.24 -24.52
CA ARG A 445 13.20 -9.76 -23.48
C ARG A 445 12.35 -10.14 -22.26
N GLY A 446 12.29 -11.46 -21.97
CA GLY A 446 11.74 -12.01 -20.73
C GLY A 446 10.21 -12.14 -20.73
N CYS A 447 9.71 -13.31 -21.15
CA CYS A 447 8.48 -13.83 -20.58
C CYS A 447 8.81 -14.45 -19.23
N HIS A 448 8.33 -13.88 -18.12
CA HIS A 448 8.21 -14.65 -16.89
C HIS A 448 7.09 -15.68 -17.12
N PRO A 449 7.35 -16.99 -16.98
CA PRO A 449 6.27 -17.95 -17.01
C PRO A 449 5.33 -17.60 -15.86
N ALA A 450 4.04 -17.48 -16.18
CA ALA A 450 3.02 -17.47 -15.13
C ALA A 450 3.22 -18.71 -14.25
N PRO A 451 3.04 -18.62 -12.91
CA PRO A 451 3.03 -19.81 -12.08
C PRO A 451 2.01 -20.77 -12.67
N SER A 452 2.43 -22.00 -12.90
CA SER A 452 1.64 -23.05 -13.56
C SER A 452 0.41 -23.36 -12.70
N ILE A 453 -0.71 -22.79 -13.03
CA ILE A 453 -2.01 -23.39 -12.74
C ILE A 453 -2.15 -24.51 -13.75
N ALA A 454 -2.56 -25.68 -13.28
CA ALA A 454 -2.62 -26.95 -14.00
C ALA A 454 -2.95 -26.79 -15.48
N ALA A 455 -2.11 -27.43 -16.31
CA ALA A 455 -2.21 -27.41 -17.74
C ALA A 455 -3.64 -27.75 -18.21
N VAL A 456 -4.28 -26.80 -18.85
CA VAL A 456 -5.41 -27.09 -19.75
C VAL A 456 -4.78 -27.74 -20.98
N PRO A 457 -5.13 -28.97 -21.36
CA PRO A 457 -4.56 -29.62 -22.54
C PRO A 457 -5.05 -28.90 -23.80
N GLY A 458 -4.13 -28.33 -24.56
CA GLY A 458 -4.45 -27.84 -25.90
C GLY A 458 -3.82 -26.53 -26.36
N VAL A 459 -2.95 -25.86 -25.59
CA VAL A 459 -2.24 -24.67 -26.08
C VAL A 459 -0.75 -24.93 -26.12
N CYS A 460 -0.27 -25.25 -27.31
CA CYS A 460 1.15 -25.38 -27.61
C CYS A 460 1.72 -23.96 -27.86
N ILE A 461 2.60 -23.50 -26.96
CA ILE A 461 3.42 -22.31 -27.21
C ILE A 461 4.63 -22.80 -28.00
N THR A 462 4.58 -22.66 -29.33
CA THR A 462 5.74 -22.88 -30.20
C THR A 462 6.66 -21.68 -30.10
N THR A 463 7.74 -21.79 -29.34
CA THR A 463 8.93 -20.97 -29.53
C THR A 463 9.67 -21.49 -30.75
N THR A 464 9.53 -20.82 -31.86
CA THR A 464 10.35 -21.10 -33.04
C THR A 464 11.68 -20.35 -32.88
N THR A 465 12.71 -21.06 -32.44
CA THR A 465 14.10 -20.67 -32.69
C THR A 465 14.45 -21.02 -34.11
N VAL A 466 14.69 -20.04 -34.94
CA VAL A 466 15.32 -20.23 -36.26
C VAL A 466 16.85 -20.07 -36.05
N PRO A 467 17.69 -21.03 -36.47
CA PRO A 467 19.15 -20.90 -36.35
C PRO A 467 19.69 -20.03 -37.47
N ALA A 468 20.77 -19.29 -37.13
CA ALA A 468 21.81 -18.58 -37.88
C ALA A 468 21.54 -18.13 -39.31
#